data_ef98b154539d747d71181e05efd1f342
#
_entry.id   ef98b154539d747d71181e05efd1f342
#
_cell.length_a   1.000
_cell.length_b   1.000
_cell.length_c   1.000
_cell.angle_alpha   90.00
_cell.angle_beta   90.00
_cell.angle_gamma   90.00
#
_symmetry.space_group_name_H-M   'P 1'
#
loop_
_entity.id
_entity.type
_entity.pdbx_description
1 polymer ?
#
loop_
_entity_poly.entity_id
_entity_poly.type
_entity_poly.pdbx_seq_one_letter_code
_entity_poly.pdbx_strand_id
1 'polypeptide(L)'
;MFCFRFFLIGNFFLVSFFAVSQAPDGYYSLAEGKSDQELKSALHEIIDDHVPFPYSSSFKDTWNILRESDIDPQNSDNVILLYTGESVNGAQESSGWNREHVWPRSRGDFGTTLPTGTDVHNLRACNWSVNSTRSNYTYEDCNSGCENTWDNKYNSSLRIFEPRDEDKGDVARIIFYMDVRYEGDISGEPDLEMIDDIPQSGEPYHGVRTTLLSWHKQDPVDDFEIYRNNIIFQSQENRNPFIDHPDLADYIWGEYQQKPWNPTASLNEITLNQNEIFPNPITRNSFSLKSSDKFHTLMIFDISGKIIDEVQIIEETIDFIKPKGIYIFRLISKENQLNIKVLVLSLIHI
;
A
#
# COMPACT_ATOMS: atom_id res chain seq x y z
N MET A 1 -37.81 50.80 -2.53
CA MET A 1 -36.38 50.58 -2.85
C MET A 1 -35.88 49.52 -1.88
N PHE A 2 -36.09 48.23 -2.23
CA PHE A 2 -35.71 47.08 -1.39
C PHE A 2 -34.39 46.54 -1.87
N CYS A 3 -33.39 46.55 -0.99
CA CYS A 3 -32.04 46.07 -1.24
C CYS A 3 -31.98 44.59 -0.82
N PHE A 4 -31.94 43.66 -1.79
CA PHE A 4 -31.69 42.23 -1.54
C PHE A 4 -30.18 42.02 -1.34
N ARG A 5 -29.76 41.63 -0.13
CA ARG A 5 -28.42 41.12 0.14
C ARG A 5 -28.41 39.62 -0.13
N PHE A 6 -27.68 39.22 -1.16
CA PHE A 6 -27.32 37.84 -1.39
C PHE A 6 -26.23 37.45 -0.39
N PHE A 7 -26.53 36.50 0.48
CA PHE A 7 -25.52 35.79 1.27
C PHE A 7 -25.00 34.59 0.43
N LEU A 8 -23.78 34.68 -0.05
CA LEU A 8 -23.05 33.51 -0.59
C LEU A 8 -22.62 32.66 0.59
N ILE A 9 -23.23 31.50 0.80
CA ILE A 9 -22.77 30.46 1.69
C ILE A 9 -21.72 29.70 0.89
N GLY A 10 -20.43 29.99 1.15
CA GLY A 10 -19.32 29.20 0.66
C GLY A 10 -19.29 27.87 1.41
N ASN A 11 -19.58 26.77 0.73
CA ASN A 11 -19.29 25.44 1.24
C ASN A 11 -17.78 25.28 1.32
N PHE A 12 -17.24 25.35 2.53
CA PHE A 12 -15.89 24.93 2.84
C PHE A 12 -15.88 23.38 2.87
N PHE A 13 -15.45 22.75 1.79
CA PHE A 13 -15.07 21.35 1.82
C PHE A 13 -13.79 21.26 2.65
N LEU A 14 -13.91 20.77 3.86
CA LEU A 14 -12.76 20.34 4.67
C LEU A 14 -12.27 19.04 4.05
N VAL A 15 -11.30 19.09 3.15
CA VAL A 15 -10.54 17.93 2.74
C VAL A 15 -9.58 17.62 3.89
N SER A 16 -9.92 16.63 4.69
CA SER A 16 -9.03 16.10 5.72
C SER A 16 -7.90 15.38 4.99
N PHE A 17 -6.74 15.99 4.88
CA PHE A 17 -5.54 15.29 4.47
C PHE A 17 -5.15 14.35 5.61
N PHE A 18 -5.32 13.07 5.39
CA PHE A 18 -4.67 12.06 6.23
C PHE A 18 -3.16 12.20 6.00
N ALA A 19 -2.42 12.51 7.05
CA ALA A 19 -0.97 12.39 7.01
C ALA A 19 -0.67 10.91 6.71
N VAL A 20 -0.10 10.61 5.55
CA VAL A 20 0.37 9.28 5.22
C VAL A 20 1.49 8.98 6.21
N SER A 21 1.20 8.17 7.23
CA SER A 21 2.21 7.71 8.15
C SER A 21 3.09 6.72 7.39
N GLN A 22 4.32 7.08 7.14
CA GLN A 22 5.34 6.15 6.68
C GLN A 22 5.78 5.25 7.85
N ALA A 23 6.43 4.13 7.55
CA ALA A 23 7.07 3.32 8.57
C ALA A 23 8.00 4.22 9.43
N PRO A 24 8.08 3.99 10.75
CA PRO A 24 9.01 4.73 11.59
C PRO A 24 10.45 4.65 11.08
N ASP A 25 11.22 5.70 11.30
CA ASP A 25 12.64 5.74 10.91
C ASP A 25 13.38 4.53 11.50
N GLY A 26 14.07 3.77 10.63
CA GLY A 26 14.82 2.58 11.02
C GLY A 26 13.97 1.32 11.28
N TYR A 27 12.65 1.34 11.01
CA TYR A 27 11.77 0.18 11.21
C TYR A 27 12.31 -1.07 10.49
N TYR A 28 12.83 -0.94 9.29
CA TYR A 28 13.38 -2.03 8.49
C TYR A 28 14.91 -2.17 8.56
N SER A 29 15.58 -1.55 9.54
CA SER A 29 17.06 -1.54 9.60
C SER A 29 17.69 -2.92 9.75
N LEU A 30 17.02 -3.89 10.39
CA LEU A 30 17.50 -5.29 10.49
C LEU A 30 17.54 -6.00 9.14
N ALA A 31 16.75 -5.58 8.17
CA ALA A 31 16.67 -6.17 6.84
C ALA A 31 17.73 -5.61 5.87
N GLU A 32 18.30 -4.43 6.18
CA GLU A 32 19.27 -3.77 5.29
C GLU A 32 20.52 -4.63 5.05
N GLY A 33 20.92 -4.71 3.79
CA GLY A 33 22.09 -5.48 3.36
C GLY A 33 21.92 -7.00 3.31
N LYS A 34 20.73 -7.52 3.65
CA LYS A 34 20.41 -8.95 3.62
C LYS A 34 19.79 -9.35 2.29
N SER A 35 19.83 -10.63 1.96
CA SER A 35 19.27 -11.22 0.74
C SER A 35 18.59 -12.56 1.05
N ASP A 36 17.73 -12.99 0.14
CA ASP A 36 17.12 -14.33 0.16
C ASP A 36 16.51 -14.69 1.54
N GLN A 37 16.84 -15.85 2.07
CA GLN A 37 16.35 -16.35 3.35
C GLN A 37 16.78 -15.49 4.55
N GLU A 38 17.98 -14.88 4.52
CA GLU A 38 18.40 -13.97 5.59
C GLU A 38 17.54 -12.69 5.62
N LEU A 39 17.12 -12.22 4.45
CA LEU A 39 16.21 -11.09 4.32
C LEU A 39 14.80 -11.46 4.83
N LYS A 40 14.28 -12.63 4.43
CA LYS A 40 12.98 -13.15 4.90
C LYS A 40 12.98 -13.27 6.43
N SER A 41 14.00 -13.89 7.02
CA SER A 41 14.10 -14.05 8.48
C SER A 41 14.22 -12.71 9.22
N ALA A 42 14.93 -11.72 8.65
CA ALA A 42 15.01 -10.40 9.28
C ALA A 42 13.67 -9.64 9.21
N LEU A 43 12.92 -9.77 8.12
CA LEU A 43 11.59 -9.21 8.03
C LEU A 43 10.62 -9.89 9.01
N HIS A 44 10.73 -11.22 9.17
CA HIS A 44 9.98 -11.95 10.18
C HIS A 44 10.23 -11.35 11.58
N GLU A 45 11.49 -11.24 12.03
CA GLU A 45 11.85 -10.64 13.33
C GLU A 45 11.34 -9.19 13.51
N ILE A 46 11.12 -8.44 12.43
CA ILE A 46 10.58 -7.07 12.48
C ILE A 46 9.08 -7.05 12.71
N ILE A 47 8.35 -8.07 12.23
CA ILE A 47 6.87 -8.05 12.17
C ILE A 47 6.19 -9.11 13.05
N ASP A 48 6.95 -9.96 13.75
CA ASP A 48 6.41 -11.09 14.51
C ASP A 48 5.75 -10.70 15.84
N ASP A 49 6.20 -9.65 16.48
CA ASP A 49 5.76 -9.17 17.80
C ASP A 49 4.51 -8.24 17.73
N HIS A 50 3.54 -8.55 16.87
CA HIS A 50 2.36 -7.70 16.78
C HIS A 50 1.39 -7.88 17.97
N VAL A 51 0.64 -6.83 18.28
CA VAL A 51 -0.41 -6.83 19.31
C VAL A 51 -1.66 -7.52 18.75
N PRO A 52 -2.00 -8.74 19.21
CA PRO A 52 -3.16 -9.47 18.70
C PRO A 52 -4.47 -8.97 19.30
N PHE A 53 -5.51 -8.88 18.47
CA PHE A 53 -6.87 -8.54 18.90
C PHE A 53 -7.79 -9.75 18.81
N PRO A 54 -8.82 -9.88 19.69
CA PRO A 54 -9.76 -10.98 19.60
C PRO A 54 -10.55 -10.94 18.30
N TYR A 55 -10.91 -12.12 17.78
CA TYR A 55 -11.74 -12.22 16.59
C TYR A 55 -13.09 -11.52 16.77
N SER A 56 -13.77 -11.74 17.92
CA SER A 56 -14.98 -11.02 18.30
C SER A 56 -14.98 -10.78 19.80
N SER A 57 -15.33 -9.57 20.22
CA SER A 57 -15.32 -9.15 21.62
C SER A 57 -16.36 -8.04 21.86
N SER A 58 -16.66 -7.77 23.13
CA SER A 58 -17.40 -6.57 23.54
C SER A 58 -16.51 -5.32 23.64
N PHE A 59 -15.21 -5.47 23.49
CA PHE A 59 -14.21 -4.41 23.41
C PHE A 59 -13.69 -4.29 21.97
N LYS A 60 -12.56 -3.58 21.77
CA LYS A 60 -11.93 -3.51 20.46
C LYS A 60 -11.55 -4.91 19.94
N ASP A 61 -11.99 -5.23 18.75
CA ASP A 61 -11.77 -6.50 18.07
C ASP A 61 -11.46 -6.29 16.58
N THR A 62 -11.34 -7.36 15.83
CA THR A 62 -11.02 -7.28 14.40
C THR A 62 -12.12 -6.61 13.57
N TRP A 63 -13.40 -6.63 13.99
CA TRP A 63 -14.45 -5.89 13.31
C TRP A 63 -14.22 -4.37 13.39
N ASN A 64 -13.81 -3.88 14.57
CA ASN A 64 -13.53 -2.47 14.77
C ASN A 64 -12.38 -2.02 13.88
N ILE A 65 -11.31 -2.82 13.83
CA ILE A 65 -10.13 -2.46 13.06
C ILE A 65 -10.44 -2.51 11.55
N LEU A 66 -11.19 -3.50 11.07
CA LEU A 66 -11.59 -3.58 9.67
C LEU A 66 -12.50 -2.43 9.24
N ARG A 67 -13.40 -1.96 10.10
CA ARG A 67 -14.20 -0.76 9.79
C ARG A 67 -13.35 0.49 9.64
N GLU A 68 -12.20 0.56 10.32
CA GLU A 68 -11.27 1.66 10.21
C GLU A 68 -10.30 1.48 9.02
N SER A 69 -9.80 0.26 8.81
CA SER A 69 -8.78 -0.03 7.79
C SER A 69 -9.34 -0.17 6.37
N ASP A 70 -10.55 -0.74 6.24
CA ASP A 70 -11.18 -0.98 4.95
C ASP A 70 -12.24 0.11 4.62
N ILE A 71 -12.17 1.27 5.26
CA ILE A 71 -13.09 2.39 5.09
C ILE A 71 -13.14 2.88 3.65
N ASP A 72 -14.33 3.21 3.15
CA ASP A 72 -14.49 3.86 1.85
C ASP A 72 -14.02 5.33 1.94
N PRO A 73 -13.01 5.74 1.18
CA PRO A 73 -12.52 7.13 1.17
C PRO A 73 -13.59 8.16 0.76
N GLN A 74 -14.62 7.72 0.04
CA GLN A 74 -15.70 8.57 -0.43
C GLN A 74 -16.92 8.61 0.52
N ASN A 75 -17.01 7.62 1.43
CA ASN A 75 -18.09 7.51 2.40
C ASN A 75 -17.62 6.83 3.69
N SER A 76 -17.28 7.62 4.69
CA SER A 76 -16.73 7.15 5.96
C SER A 76 -17.64 6.23 6.80
N ASP A 77 -18.91 6.09 6.44
CA ASP A 77 -19.82 5.13 7.08
C ASP A 77 -19.74 3.72 6.44
N ASN A 78 -19.02 3.60 5.32
CA ASN A 78 -18.92 2.38 4.53
C ASN A 78 -17.52 1.77 4.59
N VAL A 79 -17.46 0.48 4.26
CA VAL A 79 -16.22 -0.28 3.97
C VAL A 79 -16.22 -0.74 2.52
N ILE A 80 -15.03 -0.85 1.94
CA ILE A 80 -14.82 -1.41 0.61
C ILE A 80 -14.59 -2.92 0.74
N LEU A 81 -15.37 -3.69 -0.01
CA LEU A 81 -15.29 -5.16 0.02
C LEU A 81 -14.27 -5.69 -0.98
N LEU A 82 -13.33 -6.49 -0.48
CA LEU A 82 -12.41 -7.27 -1.31
C LEU A 82 -13.19 -8.15 -2.29
N TYR A 83 -12.69 -8.38 -3.47
CA TYR A 83 -13.21 -9.15 -4.59
C TYR A 83 -14.40 -8.52 -5.34
N THR A 84 -15.07 -7.52 -4.77
CA THR A 84 -16.19 -6.87 -5.46
C THR A 84 -16.03 -5.37 -5.64
N GLY A 85 -15.22 -4.71 -4.79
CA GLY A 85 -15.10 -3.26 -4.75
C GLY A 85 -16.37 -2.55 -4.28
N GLU A 86 -17.36 -3.30 -3.77
CA GLU A 86 -18.60 -2.69 -3.28
C GLU A 86 -18.35 -1.86 -2.03
N SER A 87 -18.96 -0.69 -2.00
CA SER A 87 -19.03 0.18 -0.82
C SER A 87 -20.31 -0.16 -0.03
N VAL A 88 -20.16 -0.76 1.15
CA VAL A 88 -21.30 -1.17 1.99
C VAL A 88 -21.19 -0.57 3.39
N ASN A 89 -22.34 -0.40 4.06
CA ASN A 89 -22.35 0.20 5.39
C ASN A 89 -21.55 -0.64 6.38
N GLY A 90 -20.50 -0.04 6.96
CA GLY A 90 -19.57 -0.70 7.87
C GLY A 90 -20.18 -1.21 9.17
N ALA A 91 -21.31 -0.62 9.61
CA ALA A 91 -22.06 -1.09 10.80
C ALA A 91 -22.92 -2.34 10.53
N GLN A 92 -22.96 -2.83 9.29
CA GLN A 92 -23.70 -4.04 8.91
C GLN A 92 -22.81 -5.29 8.90
N GLU A 93 -21.82 -5.36 9.79
CA GLU A 93 -21.02 -6.57 9.99
C GLU A 93 -21.91 -7.78 10.28
N SER A 94 -21.51 -8.93 9.78
CA SER A 94 -22.26 -10.20 9.85
C SER A 94 -23.61 -10.23 9.11
N SER A 95 -24.11 -9.10 8.61
CA SER A 95 -25.36 -9.05 7.83
C SER A 95 -25.15 -8.50 6.42
N GLY A 96 -24.33 -7.46 6.25
CA GLY A 96 -23.99 -6.87 4.97
C GLY A 96 -22.66 -7.36 4.40
N TRP A 97 -21.71 -7.69 5.27
CA TRP A 97 -20.38 -8.19 4.91
C TRP A 97 -19.83 -9.15 5.98
N ASN A 98 -18.77 -9.88 5.63
CA ASN A 98 -18.07 -10.76 6.57
C ASN A 98 -16.55 -10.54 6.51
N ARG A 99 -15.81 -11.26 7.35
CA ARG A 99 -14.33 -11.24 7.35
C ARG A 99 -13.81 -12.37 6.49
N GLU A 100 -13.11 -12.01 5.45
CA GLU A 100 -12.32 -12.94 4.64
C GLU A 100 -10.97 -13.16 5.29
N HIS A 101 -10.54 -14.41 5.42
CA HIS A 101 -9.16 -14.77 5.64
C HIS A 101 -8.49 -15.00 4.28
N VAL A 102 -7.71 -14.04 3.81
CA VAL A 102 -7.05 -14.09 2.50
C VAL A 102 -6.13 -15.31 2.42
N TRP A 103 -5.29 -15.54 3.43
CA TRP A 103 -4.76 -16.87 3.69
C TRP A 103 -5.81 -17.68 4.44
N PRO A 104 -6.40 -18.73 3.83
CA PRO A 104 -7.52 -19.44 4.45
C PRO A 104 -7.13 -20.09 5.77
N ARG A 105 -7.94 -19.88 6.79
CA ARG A 105 -7.71 -20.43 8.14
C ARG A 105 -7.61 -21.95 8.21
N SER A 106 -8.15 -22.66 7.23
CA SER A 106 -8.03 -24.12 7.09
C SER A 106 -6.70 -24.58 6.49
N ARG A 107 -5.89 -23.66 5.99
CA ARG A 107 -4.54 -23.92 5.53
C ARG A 107 -3.55 -23.47 6.60
N GLY A 108 -3.08 -24.42 7.39
CA GLY A 108 -2.33 -24.22 8.65
C GLY A 108 -3.19 -24.43 9.90
N ASP A 109 -4.52 -24.69 9.76
CA ASP A 109 -5.48 -25.07 10.82
C ASP A 109 -5.50 -24.12 12.04
N PHE A 110 -5.28 -22.82 11.81
CA PHE A 110 -5.22 -21.81 12.87
C PHE A 110 -6.60 -21.26 13.29
N GLY A 111 -7.65 -21.54 12.54
CA GLY A 111 -9.02 -21.16 12.88
C GLY A 111 -9.21 -19.65 13.03
N THR A 112 -9.70 -19.24 14.20
CA THR A 112 -9.84 -17.83 14.63
C THR A 112 -9.09 -17.56 15.92
N THR A 113 -8.02 -18.33 16.19
CA THR A 113 -7.20 -18.20 17.39
C THR A 113 -6.16 -17.10 17.23
N LEU A 114 -5.77 -16.51 18.35
CA LEU A 114 -4.68 -15.55 18.43
C LEU A 114 -3.34 -16.27 18.20
N PRO A 115 -2.36 -15.63 17.55
CA PRO A 115 -2.48 -14.37 16.80
C PRO A 115 -2.95 -14.60 15.36
N THR A 116 -2.64 -15.75 14.73
CA THR A 116 -2.72 -16.02 13.29
C THR A 116 -4.14 -15.86 12.73
N GLY A 117 -5.14 -16.38 13.46
CA GLY A 117 -6.55 -16.34 13.03
C GLY A 117 -7.22 -14.97 13.19
N THR A 118 -6.50 -14.01 13.75
CA THR A 118 -7.03 -12.66 14.03
C THR A 118 -6.14 -11.55 13.50
N ASP A 119 -5.10 -11.89 12.78
CA ASP A 119 -4.21 -10.93 12.14
C ASP A 119 -4.95 -10.12 11.09
N VAL A 120 -5.05 -8.79 11.32
CA VAL A 120 -5.84 -7.91 10.45
C VAL A 120 -5.14 -7.67 9.10
N HIS A 121 -3.83 -7.90 8.99
CA HIS A 121 -3.18 -7.90 7.68
C HIS A 121 -3.72 -9.03 6.78
N ASN A 122 -4.14 -10.16 7.36
CA ASN A 122 -4.78 -11.27 6.66
C ASN A 122 -6.29 -11.14 6.51
N LEU A 123 -6.95 -10.29 7.32
CA LEU A 123 -8.39 -10.13 7.29
C LEU A 123 -8.82 -8.98 6.39
N ARG A 124 -9.89 -9.18 5.61
CA ARG A 124 -10.50 -8.14 4.77
C ARG A 124 -12.03 -8.18 4.90
N ALA A 125 -12.65 -7.02 4.80
CA ALA A 125 -14.10 -6.95 4.59
C ALA A 125 -14.45 -7.58 3.24
N CYS A 126 -15.44 -8.49 3.20
CA CYS A 126 -15.77 -9.26 2.00
C CYS A 126 -17.27 -9.53 1.85
N ASN A 127 -17.71 -9.70 0.60
CA ASN A 127 -19.06 -10.14 0.29
C ASN A 127 -19.25 -11.62 0.66
N TRP A 128 -20.34 -11.94 1.37
CA TRP A 128 -20.65 -13.30 1.84
C TRP A 128 -20.65 -14.35 0.73
N SER A 129 -21.26 -14.03 -0.41
CA SER A 129 -21.38 -14.96 -1.53
C SER A 129 -20.04 -15.27 -2.16
N VAL A 130 -19.25 -14.22 -2.41
CA VAL A 130 -17.93 -14.36 -3.00
C VAL A 130 -16.98 -15.09 -2.07
N ASN A 131 -16.96 -14.74 -0.77
CA ASN A 131 -16.17 -15.45 0.23
C ASN A 131 -16.54 -16.95 0.29
N SER A 132 -17.83 -17.27 0.26
CA SER A 132 -18.28 -18.68 0.22
C SER A 132 -17.83 -19.42 -1.05
N THR A 133 -17.85 -18.77 -2.21
CA THR A 133 -17.39 -19.34 -3.47
C THR A 133 -15.88 -19.53 -3.47
N ARG A 134 -15.14 -18.51 -2.99
CA ARG A 134 -13.68 -18.54 -2.86
C ARG A 134 -13.23 -19.72 -1.97
N SER A 135 -13.93 -19.96 -0.87
CA SER A 135 -13.68 -21.12 0.02
C SER A 135 -12.23 -21.12 0.56
N ASN A 136 -11.44 -22.16 0.25
CA ASN A 136 -10.00 -22.24 0.51
C ASN A 136 -9.24 -22.57 -0.79
N TYR A 137 -9.75 -22.13 -1.93
CA TYR A 137 -9.11 -22.34 -3.22
C TYR A 137 -7.81 -21.56 -3.31
N THR A 138 -6.85 -22.14 -4.01
CA THR A 138 -5.53 -21.56 -4.20
C THR A 138 -5.62 -20.38 -5.18
N TYR A 139 -4.88 -19.32 -4.90
CA TYR A 139 -4.74 -18.20 -5.83
C TYR A 139 -3.87 -18.60 -7.01
N GLU A 140 -4.46 -18.58 -8.19
CA GLU A 140 -3.85 -18.93 -9.46
C GLU A 140 -4.69 -18.38 -10.62
N ASP A 141 -4.08 -18.14 -11.77
CA ASP A 141 -4.77 -17.78 -13.00
C ASP A 141 -5.72 -18.89 -13.45
N CYS A 142 -6.96 -18.56 -13.68
CA CYS A 142 -7.96 -19.51 -14.15
C CYS A 142 -8.03 -19.51 -15.67
N ASN A 143 -7.24 -20.39 -16.33
CA ASN A 143 -7.08 -20.42 -17.79
C ASN A 143 -8.06 -21.32 -18.52
N SER A 144 -8.75 -22.25 -17.83
CA SER A 144 -9.70 -23.18 -18.46
C SER A 144 -10.74 -23.73 -17.48
N GLY A 145 -11.95 -23.96 -17.97
CA GLY A 145 -13.05 -24.49 -17.17
C GLY A 145 -13.48 -23.57 -16.03
N CYS A 146 -13.29 -22.27 -16.21
CA CYS A 146 -13.58 -21.28 -15.19
C CYS A 146 -15.05 -20.93 -15.13
N GLU A 147 -15.54 -20.76 -13.93
CA GLU A 147 -16.82 -20.14 -13.60
C GLU A 147 -16.56 -18.72 -13.11
N ASN A 148 -17.57 -17.85 -13.17
CA ASN A 148 -17.46 -16.48 -12.69
C ASN A 148 -18.30 -16.29 -11.42
N THR A 149 -17.76 -15.49 -10.49
CA THR A 149 -18.50 -14.92 -9.37
C THR A 149 -18.13 -13.45 -9.26
N TRP A 150 -19.07 -12.58 -9.63
CA TRP A 150 -18.75 -11.16 -9.90
C TRP A 150 -17.66 -11.10 -11.00
N ASP A 151 -16.68 -10.24 -10.86
CA ASP A 151 -15.55 -10.12 -11.81
C ASP A 151 -14.39 -11.09 -11.51
N ASN A 152 -14.59 -12.01 -10.55
CA ASN A 152 -13.61 -13.03 -10.21
C ASN A 152 -13.87 -14.32 -11.01
N LYS A 153 -12.83 -15.11 -11.20
CA LYS A 153 -12.91 -16.43 -11.82
C LYS A 153 -12.54 -17.52 -10.81
N TYR A 154 -13.14 -18.69 -10.95
CA TYR A 154 -12.76 -19.84 -10.13
C TYR A 154 -12.97 -21.14 -10.90
N ASN A 155 -12.27 -22.19 -10.47
CA ASN A 155 -12.49 -23.54 -10.95
C ASN A 155 -12.56 -24.48 -9.73
N SER A 156 -13.76 -24.96 -9.44
CA SER A 156 -14.02 -25.82 -8.28
C SER A 156 -13.33 -27.18 -8.34
N SER A 157 -13.13 -27.71 -9.55
CA SER A 157 -12.45 -29.00 -9.77
C SER A 157 -10.93 -28.90 -9.56
N LEU A 158 -10.32 -27.80 -10.00
CA LEU A 158 -8.91 -27.50 -9.79
C LEU A 158 -8.63 -26.81 -8.45
N ARG A 159 -9.67 -26.35 -7.75
CA ARG A 159 -9.59 -25.61 -6.48
C ARG A 159 -8.75 -24.34 -6.58
N ILE A 160 -8.96 -23.58 -7.65
CA ILE A 160 -8.28 -22.31 -7.90
C ILE A 160 -9.28 -21.15 -7.92
N PHE A 161 -8.78 -19.97 -7.53
CA PHE A 161 -9.52 -18.71 -7.54
C PHE A 161 -8.60 -17.60 -8.06
N GLU A 162 -9.07 -16.91 -9.09
CA GLU A 162 -8.45 -15.72 -9.66
C GLU A 162 -9.31 -14.52 -9.27
N PRO A 163 -8.83 -13.60 -8.44
CA PRO A 163 -9.54 -12.37 -8.11
C PRO A 163 -9.63 -11.44 -9.33
N ARG A 164 -10.49 -10.44 -9.27
CA ARG A 164 -10.53 -9.36 -10.24
C ARG A 164 -9.17 -8.66 -10.31
N ASP A 165 -8.89 -8.00 -11.43
CA ASP A 165 -7.55 -7.45 -11.69
C ASP A 165 -7.10 -6.42 -10.65
N GLU A 166 -8.03 -5.63 -10.10
CA GLU A 166 -7.79 -4.59 -9.10
C GLU A 166 -7.51 -5.11 -7.67
N ASP A 167 -7.69 -6.40 -7.42
CA ASP A 167 -7.42 -7.02 -6.12
C ASP A 167 -6.24 -8.02 -6.20
N LYS A 168 -5.65 -8.24 -7.37
CA LYS A 168 -4.58 -9.22 -7.58
C LYS A 168 -3.34 -8.90 -6.75
N GLY A 169 -2.91 -7.65 -6.80
CA GLY A 169 -1.76 -7.17 -6.03
C GLY A 169 -2.01 -7.16 -4.54
N ASP A 170 -3.20 -6.70 -4.10
CA ASP A 170 -3.63 -6.72 -2.70
C ASP A 170 -3.49 -8.12 -2.10
N VAL A 171 -4.09 -9.10 -2.81
CA VAL A 171 -4.05 -10.51 -2.39
C VAL A 171 -2.62 -11.02 -2.34
N ALA A 172 -1.81 -10.76 -3.37
CA ALA A 172 -0.42 -11.20 -3.41
C ALA A 172 0.39 -10.67 -2.21
N ARG A 173 0.29 -9.37 -1.92
CA ARG A 173 1.01 -8.74 -0.80
C ARG A 173 0.54 -9.22 0.58
N ILE A 174 -0.72 -9.59 0.72
CA ILE A 174 -1.24 -10.22 1.94
C ILE A 174 -0.65 -11.63 2.10
N ILE A 175 -0.60 -12.42 1.03
CA ILE A 175 -0.02 -13.76 1.07
C ILE A 175 1.49 -13.71 1.34
N PHE A 176 2.22 -12.78 0.75
CA PHE A 176 3.64 -12.55 1.06
C PHE A 176 3.88 -12.22 2.53
N TYR A 177 3.03 -11.36 3.10
CA TYR A 177 3.07 -11.05 4.52
C TYR A 177 2.87 -12.29 5.40
N MET A 178 1.87 -13.11 5.08
CA MET A 178 1.56 -14.32 5.87
C MET A 178 2.69 -15.35 5.81
N ASP A 179 3.32 -15.52 4.65
CA ASP A 179 4.48 -16.40 4.44
C ASP A 179 5.70 -15.94 5.27
N VAL A 180 5.91 -14.63 5.41
CA VAL A 180 7.02 -14.08 6.21
C VAL A 180 6.69 -14.02 7.70
N ARG A 181 5.44 -13.67 8.05
CA ARG A 181 5.05 -13.49 9.47
C ARG A 181 4.97 -14.81 10.23
N TYR A 182 4.63 -15.89 9.57
CA TYR A 182 4.35 -17.19 10.21
C TYR A 182 5.30 -18.27 9.72
N GLU A 183 6.53 -18.27 10.25
CA GLU A 183 7.64 -19.20 9.92
C GLU A 183 7.66 -20.47 10.79
N GLY A 184 6.66 -20.68 11.68
CA GLY A 184 6.56 -21.88 12.51
C GLY A 184 7.57 -21.98 13.66
N ASP A 185 8.35 -20.95 13.91
CA ASP A 185 9.36 -20.90 14.98
C ASP A 185 8.76 -20.58 16.36
N ILE A 186 7.57 -19.94 16.38
CA ILE A 186 6.82 -19.65 17.60
C ILE A 186 5.87 -20.81 17.91
N SER A 187 5.96 -21.36 19.10
CA SER A 187 5.13 -22.49 19.53
C SER A 187 3.64 -22.16 19.49
N GLY A 188 2.88 -22.87 18.66
CA GLY A 188 1.44 -22.71 18.48
C GLY A 188 1.05 -21.85 17.29
N GLU A 189 2.01 -21.29 16.57
CA GLU A 189 1.82 -20.66 15.28
C GLU A 189 2.13 -21.65 14.14
N PRO A 190 1.43 -21.57 13.00
CA PRO A 190 1.71 -22.44 11.85
C PRO A 190 2.96 -21.99 11.11
N ASP A 191 3.58 -22.89 10.37
CA ASP A 191 4.58 -22.62 9.36
C ASP A 191 3.88 -22.48 8.01
N LEU A 192 3.67 -21.24 7.57
CA LEU A 192 2.91 -20.91 6.37
C LEU A 192 3.84 -20.62 5.19
N GLU A 193 3.69 -21.34 4.07
CA GLU A 193 4.55 -21.17 2.91
C GLU A 193 3.78 -21.07 1.59
N MET A 194 4.25 -20.21 0.69
CA MET A 194 3.88 -20.22 -0.72
C MET A 194 4.68 -21.29 -1.47
N ILE A 195 4.01 -21.98 -2.38
CA ILE A 195 4.65 -22.97 -3.25
C ILE A 195 4.28 -22.76 -4.71
N ASP A 196 5.07 -23.29 -5.64
CA ASP A 196 4.76 -23.23 -7.07
C ASP A 196 3.94 -24.48 -7.51
N ASP A 197 2.90 -24.79 -6.75
CA ASP A 197 1.96 -25.89 -7.02
C ASP A 197 0.58 -25.55 -6.42
N ILE A 198 -0.44 -26.33 -6.77
CA ILE A 198 -1.76 -26.25 -6.15
C ILE A 198 -1.78 -27.22 -4.96
N PRO A 199 -1.68 -26.71 -3.71
CA PRO A 199 -1.56 -27.58 -2.55
C PRO A 199 -2.85 -28.34 -2.26
N GLN A 200 -2.71 -29.51 -1.66
CA GLN A 200 -3.84 -30.28 -1.18
C GLN A 200 -4.50 -29.59 0.02
N SER A 201 -5.75 -29.95 0.28
CA SER A 201 -6.51 -29.35 1.38
C SER A 201 -5.90 -29.69 2.76
N GLY A 202 -5.79 -28.70 3.64
CA GLY A 202 -5.37 -28.87 5.04
C GLY A 202 -3.88 -28.65 5.29
N GLU A 203 -3.05 -28.62 4.24
CA GLU A 203 -1.63 -28.26 4.38
C GLU A 203 -1.44 -26.76 4.62
N PRO A 204 -0.34 -26.34 5.30
CA PRO A 204 -0.05 -24.93 5.57
C PRO A 204 0.51 -24.20 4.33
N TYR A 205 0.15 -24.65 3.13
CA TYR A 205 0.62 -24.08 1.87
C TYR A 205 -0.52 -23.33 1.16
N HIS A 206 -0.21 -22.16 0.59
CA HIS A 206 -1.21 -21.37 -0.13
C HIS A 206 -0.60 -20.44 -1.16
N GLY A 207 -1.35 -20.27 -2.30
CA GLY A 207 -0.94 -19.42 -3.41
C GLY A 207 0.11 -20.09 -4.31
N VAL A 208 0.04 -19.82 -5.62
CA VAL A 208 1.08 -20.18 -6.56
C VAL A 208 2.06 -19.01 -6.63
N ARG A 209 3.26 -19.19 -6.09
CA ARG A 209 4.23 -18.11 -5.89
C ARG A 209 4.57 -17.33 -7.15
N THR A 210 4.81 -18.02 -8.27
CA THR A 210 5.10 -17.37 -9.56
C THR A 210 3.93 -16.53 -10.06
N THR A 211 2.69 -16.99 -9.89
CA THR A 211 1.49 -16.22 -10.22
C THR A 211 1.33 -15.00 -9.32
N LEU A 212 1.51 -15.17 -8.01
CA LEU A 212 1.42 -14.06 -7.06
C LEU A 212 2.48 -12.97 -7.31
N LEU A 213 3.70 -13.34 -7.68
CA LEU A 213 4.74 -12.40 -8.09
C LEU A 213 4.36 -11.64 -9.38
N SER A 214 3.69 -12.32 -10.31
CA SER A 214 3.17 -11.67 -11.52
C SER A 214 2.04 -10.69 -11.19
N TRP A 215 1.09 -11.08 -10.35
CA TRP A 215 -0.02 -10.23 -9.92
C TRP A 215 0.47 -9.00 -9.15
N HIS A 216 1.41 -9.17 -8.26
CA HIS A 216 2.05 -8.07 -7.53
C HIS A 216 2.66 -6.99 -8.46
N LYS A 217 3.22 -7.41 -9.61
CA LYS A 217 3.76 -6.47 -10.62
C LYS A 217 2.68 -5.85 -11.50
N GLN A 218 1.59 -6.57 -11.75
CA GLN A 218 0.46 -6.09 -12.57
C GLN A 218 -0.39 -5.07 -11.85
N ASP A 219 -0.55 -5.23 -10.55
CA ASP A 219 -1.36 -4.40 -9.67
C ASP A 219 -0.48 -3.82 -8.56
N PRO A 220 0.17 -2.67 -8.81
CA PRO A 220 1.05 -2.02 -7.86
C PRO A 220 0.31 -1.50 -6.63
N VAL A 221 1.05 -1.30 -5.53
CA VAL A 221 0.53 -0.72 -4.28
C VAL A 221 -0.18 0.61 -4.55
N ASP A 222 -1.39 0.73 -4.04
CA ASP A 222 -2.21 1.93 -4.15
C ASP A 222 -2.37 2.69 -2.80
N ASP A 223 -3.04 3.84 -2.86
CA ASP A 223 -3.27 4.68 -1.69
C ASP A 223 -4.16 4.01 -0.63
N PHE A 224 -5.05 3.09 -1.04
CA PHE A 224 -5.92 2.35 -0.12
C PHE A 224 -5.13 1.33 0.71
N GLU A 225 -4.21 0.60 0.09
CA GLU A 225 -3.32 -0.32 0.80
C GLU A 225 -2.38 0.43 1.76
N ILE A 226 -1.81 1.56 1.33
CA ILE A 226 -0.97 2.41 2.19
C ILE A 226 -1.76 2.89 3.40
N TYR A 227 -2.97 3.40 3.19
CA TYR A 227 -3.85 3.82 4.26
C TYR A 227 -4.15 2.66 5.23
N ARG A 228 -4.53 1.51 4.68
CA ARG A 228 -4.85 0.31 5.43
C ARG A 228 -3.67 -0.15 6.29
N ASN A 229 -2.46 -0.21 5.73
CA ASN A 229 -1.24 -0.57 6.44
C ASN A 229 -0.98 0.36 7.64
N ASN A 230 -1.22 1.66 7.48
CA ASN A 230 -1.08 2.66 8.54
C ASN A 230 -2.10 2.48 9.67
N ILE A 231 -3.35 2.19 9.36
CA ILE A 231 -4.41 1.96 10.36
C ILE A 231 -4.15 0.68 11.14
N ILE A 232 -3.73 -0.39 10.47
CA ILE A 232 -3.38 -1.63 11.14
C ILE A 232 -2.19 -1.43 12.07
N PHE A 233 -1.16 -0.71 11.62
CA PHE A 233 0.00 -0.37 12.46
C PHE A 233 -0.39 0.35 13.76
N GLN A 234 -1.35 1.28 13.71
CA GLN A 234 -1.84 1.96 14.92
C GLN A 234 -2.51 1.01 15.93
N SER A 235 -2.94 -0.16 15.49
CA SER A 235 -3.60 -1.17 16.31
C SER A 235 -2.67 -2.33 16.66
N GLN A 236 -2.09 -2.98 15.66
CA GLN A 236 -1.27 -4.19 15.81
C GLN A 236 0.21 -3.92 16.04
N GLU A 237 0.67 -2.68 15.82
CA GLU A 237 2.06 -2.24 15.97
C GLU A 237 3.05 -2.87 14.98
N ASN A 238 2.55 -3.64 13.99
CA ASN A 238 3.34 -4.17 12.89
C ASN A 238 2.80 -3.69 11.53
N ARG A 239 3.62 -3.83 10.49
CA ARG A 239 3.34 -3.37 9.13
C ARG A 239 3.50 -4.51 8.14
N ASN A 240 2.78 -4.45 7.02
CA ASN A 240 3.07 -5.30 5.88
C ASN A 240 4.24 -4.70 5.09
N PRO A 241 5.43 -5.34 5.09
CA PRO A 241 6.63 -4.82 4.43
C PRO A 241 6.47 -4.73 2.91
N PHE A 242 5.63 -5.56 2.30
CA PHE A 242 5.40 -5.58 0.85
C PHE A 242 4.49 -4.46 0.35
N ILE A 243 3.88 -3.70 1.27
CA ILE A 243 3.21 -2.44 0.98
C ILE A 243 4.19 -1.27 1.12
N ASP A 244 5.03 -1.27 2.16
CA ASP A 244 6.02 -0.21 2.37
C ASP A 244 7.17 -0.26 1.36
N HIS A 245 7.60 -1.47 1.01
CA HIS A 245 8.72 -1.77 0.11
C HIS A 245 8.34 -2.92 -0.84
N PRO A 246 7.57 -2.64 -1.90
CA PRO A 246 7.08 -3.67 -2.82
C PRO A 246 8.19 -4.49 -3.49
N ASP A 247 9.35 -3.90 -3.69
CA ASP A 247 10.53 -4.55 -4.26
C ASP A 247 11.07 -5.72 -3.43
N LEU A 248 10.77 -5.81 -2.13
CA LEU A 248 11.17 -6.91 -1.25
C LEU A 248 10.76 -8.28 -1.80
N ALA A 249 9.60 -8.38 -2.47
CA ALA A 249 9.16 -9.63 -3.08
C ALA A 249 10.16 -10.18 -4.10
N ASP A 250 10.74 -9.30 -4.92
CA ASP A 250 11.76 -9.69 -5.91
C ASP A 250 13.09 -10.07 -5.27
N TYR A 251 13.45 -9.47 -4.12
CA TYR A 251 14.68 -9.84 -3.39
C TYR A 251 14.56 -11.17 -2.66
N ILE A 252 13.36 -11.57 -2.23
CA ILE A 252 13.16 -12.83 -1.52
C ILE A 252 12.87 -13.97 -2.49
N TRP A 253 11.96 -13.77 -3.47
CA TRP A 253 11.47 -14.84 -4.33
C TRP A 253 11.63 -14.60 -5.83
N GLY A 254 12.04 -13.39 -6.25
CA GLY A 254 12.03 -12.97 -7.65
C GLY A 254 13.43 -12.77 -8.26
N GLU A 255 13.53 -11.80 -9.14
CA GLU A 255 14.71 -11.56 -9.98
C GLU A 255 15.93 -10.97 -9.26
N TYR A 256 15.75 -10.48 -8.03
CA TYR A 256 16.82 -9.89 -7.22
C TYR A 256 17.33 -10.80 -6.11
N GLN A 257 16.96 -12.07 -6.11
CA GLN A 257 17.57 -13.06 -5.22
C GLN A 257 19.10 -12.97 -5.28
N GLN A 258 19.77 -13.25 -4.16
CA GLN A 258 21.23 -13.14 -3.96
C GLN A 258 21.78 -11.69 -4.04
N LYS A 259 20.93 -10.68 -4.24
CA LYS A 259 21.34 -9.28 -4.13
C LYS A 259 20.97 -8.76 -2.73
N PRO A 260 21.85 -7.99 -2.07
CA PRO A 260 21.50 -7.39 -0.78
C PRO A 260 20.44 -6.30 -0.99
N TRP A 261 19.39 -6.36 -0.16
CA TRP A 261 18.36 -5.33 -0.16
C TRP A 261 18.85 -4.09 0.57
N ASN A 262 18.76 -2.94 -0.10
CA ASN A 262 19.12 -1.65 0.47
C ASN A 262 18.00 -0.66 0.12
N PRO A 263 17.14 -0.26 1.07
CA PRO A 263 15.99 0.62 0.81
C PRO A 263 16.39 1.99 0.26
N THR A 264 17.60 2.46 0.60
CA THR A 264 18.18 3.68 0.06
C THR A 264 18.67 3.54 -1.39
N ALA A 265 18.89 2.29 -1.88
CA ALA A 265 19.28 2.03 -3.26
C ALA A 265 18.05 1.80 -4.17
N SER A 266 16.90 1.44 -3.60
CA SER A 266 15.60 1.38 -4.30
C SER A 266 14.99 2.76 -4.59
N LEU A 267 15.39 3.80 -3.90
CA LEU A 267 15.50 5.10 -4.51
C LEU A 267 16.58 4.89 -5.60
N ASN A 268 16.18 4.60 -6.88
CA ASN A 268 17.00 5.05 -8.00
C ASN A 268 17.67 6.32 -7.52
N GLU A 269 19.02 6.37 -7.46
CA GLU A 269 19.69 7.60 -7.06
C GLU A 269 18.97 8.75 -7.75
N ILE A 270 17.87 9.19 -7.15
CA ILE A 270 17.62 10.59 -7.08
C ILE A 270 18.81 10.98 -6.21
N THR A 271 19.99 10.98 -6.82
CA THR A 271 21.01 11.93 -6.43
C THR A 271 20.15 13.14 -6.23
N LEU A 272 19.90 13.51 -4.98
CA LEU A 272 19.41 14.83 -4.63
C LEU A 272 20.52 15.70 -5.18
N ASN A 273 20.54 15.85 -6.48
CA ASN A 273 21.29 16.88 -7.16
C ASN A 273 20.58 18.16 -6.74
N GLN A 274 20.79 18.50 -5.46
CA GLN A 274 20.49 19.84 -4.92
C GLN A 274 21.07 20.93 -5.84
N ASN A 275 21.84 20.51 -6.81
CA ASN A 275 22.47 21.31 -7.83
C ASN A 275 21.66 21.47 -9.13
N GLU A 276 20.53 20.78 -9.33
CA GLU A 276 19.71 21.00 -10.52
C GLU A 276 18.99 22.35 -10.52
N ILE A 277 18.72 22.89 -9.34
CA ILE A 277 18.09 24.21 -9.17
C ILE A 277 19.07 25.14 -8.45
N PHE A 278 19.40 26.25 -9.10
CA PHE A 278 20.31 27.24 -8.52
C PHE A 278 19.76 28.67 -8.66
N PRO A 279 19.80 29.48 -7.60
CA PRO A 279 20.17 29.12 -6.23
C PRO A 279 19.07 28.31 -5.51
N ASN A 280 19.45 27.39 -4.64
CA ASN A 280 18.57 26.81 -3.63
C ASN A 280 19.26 26.94 -2.26
N PRO A 281 18.79 27.80 -1.35
CA PRO A 281 17.51 28.55 -1.38
C PRO A 281 17.39 29.59 -2.51
N ILE A 282 16.15 29.74 -3.02
CA ILE A 282 15.83 30.80 -3.97
C ILE A 282 15.75 32.14 -3.21
N THR A 283 16.64 33.05 -3.54
CA THR A 283 16.76 34.39 -2.92
C THR A 283 16.40 35.52 -3.89
N ARG A 284 15.99 35.19 -5.12
CA ARG A 284 15.62 36.12 -6.18
C ARG A 284 14.28 35.69 -6.77
N ASN A 285 13.74 36.48 -7.68
CA ASN A 285 12.48 36.18 -8.38
C ASN A 285 12.64 35.14 -9.51
N SER A 286 13.78 34.47 -9.58
CA SER A 286 14.06 33.44 -10.59
C SER A 286 15.08 32.44 -10.07
N PHE A 287 15.12 31.27 -10.71
CA PHE A 287 16.13 30.23 -10.52
C PHE A 287 16.52 29.63 -11.88
N SER A 288 17.66 28.95 -11.92
CA SER A 288 18.12 28.25 -13.12
C SER A 288 18.12 26.74 -12.91
N LEU A 289 17.85 26.00 -14.00
CA LEU A 289 17.96 24.55 -14.07
C LEU A 289 19.26 24.18 -14.77
N LYS A 290 20.10 23.33 -14.17
CA LYS A 290 21.38 22.88 -14.79
C LYS A 290 21.18 21.90 -15.94
N SER A 291 20.10 21.15 -15.96
CA SER A 291 19.83 20.13 -16.98
C SER A 291 18.46 20.41 -17.63
N SER A 292 18.24 21.67 -18.03
CA SER A 292 16.99 22.10 -18.67
C SER A 292 16.66 21.33 -19.95
N ASP A 293 17.67 20.83 -20.65
CA ASP A 293 17.56 20.02 -21.87
C ASP A 293 16.99 18.61 -21.62
N LYS A 294 17.05 18.13 -20.40
CA LYS A 294 16.54 16.80 -20.00
C LYS A 294 15.09 16.79 -19.60
N PHE A 295 14.56 17.92 -19.14
CA PHE A 295 13.20 18.03 -18.60
C PHE A 295 12.35 18.95 -19.48
N HIS A 296 11.06 18.61 -19.60
CA HIS A 296 10.14 19.41 -20.42
C HIS A 296 9.03 20.08 -19.58
N THR A 297 8.78 19.60 -18.36
CA THR A 297 7.73 20.18 -17.49
C THR A 297 8.24 20.29 -16.06
N LEU A 298 7.94 21.40 -15.40
CA LEU A 298 8.13 21.63 -13.98
C LEU A 298 6.75 21.79 -13.33
N MET A 299 6.40 20.92 -12.40
CA MET A 299 5.25 21.07 -11.52
C MET A 299 5.72 21.56 -10.15
N ILE A 300 5.02 22.54 -9.59
CA ILE A 300 5.36 23.15 -8.31
C ILE A 300 4.24 22.86 -7.32
N PHE A 301 4.61 22.29 -6.18
CA PHE A 301 3.68 21.94 -5.11
C PHE A 301 4.03 22.73 -3.84
N ASP A 302 3.05 23.04 -3.03
CA ASP A 302 3.27 23.43 -1.64
C ASP A 302 3.55 22.21 -0.76
N ILE A 303 3.83 22.45 0.52
CA ILE A 303 4.10 21.37 1.50
C ILE A 303 2.88 20.48 1.77
N SER A 304 1.69 20.87 1.34
CA SER A 304 0.46 20.08 1.43
C SER A 304 0.23 19.16 0.21
N GLY A 305 1.14 19.21 -0.78
CA GLY A 305 1.01 18.48 -2.03
C GLY A 305 0.08 19.13 -3.06
N LYS A 306 -0.45 20.33 -2.78
CA LYS A 306 -1.29 21.06 -3.72
C LYS A 306 -0.43 21.64 -4.84
N ILE A 307 -0.85 21.44 -6.10
CA ILE A 307 -0.22 22.07 -7.26
C ILE A 307 -0.43 23.59 -7.17
N ILE A 308 0.67 24.33 -7.18
CA ILE A 308 0.69 25.81 -7.18
C ILE A 308 0.90 26.35 -8.57
N ASP A 309 1.69 25.63 -9.37
CA ASP A 309 2.03 26.07 -10.72
C ASP A 309 2.50 24.88 -11.57
N GLU A 310 2.35 25.03 -12.92
CA GLU A 310 2.89 24.10 -13.90
C GLU A 310 3.53 24.92 -15.03
N VAL A 311 4.82 24.69 -15.27
CA VAL A 311 5.62 25.46 -16.22
C VAL A 311 6.22 24.53 -17.26
N GLN A 312 6.06 24.86 -18.54
CA GLN A 312 6.83 24.20 -19.60
C GLN A 312 8.26 24.75 -19.60
N ILE A 313 9.24 23.86 -19.52
CA ILE A 313 10.65 24.23 -19.48
C ILE A 313 11.09 24.49 -20.92
N ILE A 314 11.30 25.75 -21.26
CA ILE A 314 11.75 26.21 -22.58
C ILE A 314 13.14 26.85 -22.47
N GLU A 315 13.44 27.42 -21.29
CA GLU A 315 14.71 28.13 -21.00
C GLU A 315 15.32 27.63 -19.71
N GLU A 316 16.63 27.81 -19.55
CA GLU A 316 17.37 27.43 -18.35
C GLU A 316 16.96 28.23 -17.11
N THR A 317 16.47 29.45 -17.28
CA THR A 317 16.07 30.33 -16.19
C THR A 317 14.55 30.47 -16.16
N ILE A 318 13.96 30.22 -15.03
CA ILE A 318 12.52 30.25 -14.80
C ILE A 318 12.21 31.35 -13.78
N ASP A 319 11.28 32.21 -14.13
CA ASP A 319 10.76 33.22 -13.21
C ASP A 319 9.89 32.55 -12.15
N PHE A 320 10.13 32.91 -10.89
CA PHE A 320 9.44 32.34 -9.77
C PHE A 320 9.19 33.40 -8.68
N ILE A 321 7.98 33.90 -8.63
CA ILE A 321 7.54 34.93 -7.67
C ILE A 321 6.48 34.33 -6.78
N LYS A 322 6.87 33.69 -5.70
CA LYS A 322 5.98 33.08 -4.72
C LYS A 322 6.39 33.49 -3.29
N PRO A 323 5.48 33.43 -2.32
CA PRO A 323 5.79 33.73 -0.92
C PRO A 323 6.96 32.90 -0.39
N LYS A 324 7.62 33.42 0.67
CA LYS A 324 8.61 32.61 1.39
C LYS A 324 8.00 31.31 1.90
N GLY A 325 8.73 30.23 1.78
CA GLY A 325 8.22 28.91 2.19
C GLY A 325 9.05 27.77 1.63
N ILE A 326 8.60 26.57 1.91
CA ILE A 326 9.13 25.35 1.34
C ILE A 326 8.18 24.91 0.23
N TYR A 327 8.76 24.52 -0.91
CA TYR A 327 8.06 24.02 -2.08
C TYR A 327 8.67 22.71 -2.53
N ILE A 328 7.89 21.87 -3.19
CA ILE A 328 8.37 20.69 -3.89
C ILE A 328 8.27 20.95 -5.39
N PHE A 329 9.40 20.89 -6.06
CA PHE A 329 9.49 21.02 -7.50
C PHE A 329 9.64 19.64 -8.13
N ARG A 330 8.75 19.29 -9.03
CA ARG A 330 8.79 18.05 -9.80
C ARG A 330 9.17 18.36 -11.23
N LEU A 331 10.36 17.95 -11.62
CA LEU A 331 10.85 18.01 -12.99
C LEU A 331 10.47 16.72 -13.72
N ILE A 332 9.86 16.83 -14.90
CA ILE A 332 9.36 15.69 -15.67
C ILE A 332 10.07 15.63 -17.03
N SER A 333 10.60 14.46 -17.37
CA SER A 333 11.12 14.10 -18.68
C SER A 333 10.25 13.01 -19.32
N LYS A 334 10.61 12.54 -20.51
CA LYS A 334 9.91 11.42 -21.17
C LYS A 334 10.05 10.09 -20.42
N GLU A 335 11.13 9.91 -19.68
CA GLU A 335 11.53 8.64 -19.08
C GLU A 335 11.63 8.70 -17.54
N ASN A 336 11.74 9.91 -16.97
CA ASN A 336 12.03 10.09 -15.55
C ASN A 336 11.30 11.29 -14.95
N GLN A 337 11.10 11.26 -13.64
CA GLN A 337 10.71 12.43 -12.86
C GLN A 337 11.67 12.64 -11.69
N LEU A 338 11.92 13.90 -11.32
CA LEU A 338 12.80 14.29 -10.23
C LEU A 338 12.07 15.25 -9.30
N ASN A 339 11.98 14.92 -8.02
CA ASN A 339 11.42 15.80 -6.99
C ASN A 339 12.54 16.50 -6.23
N ILE A 340 12.44 17.82 -6.08
CA ILE A 340 13.45 18.64 -5.41
C ILE A 340 12.75 19.51 -4.36
N LYS A 341 13.22 19.44 -3.11
CA LYS A 341 12.78 20.38 -2.06
C LYS A 341 13.47 21.73 -2.28
N VAL A 342 12.69 22.77 -2.42
CA VAL A 342 13.14 24.13 -2.68
C VAL A 342 12.73 25.06 -1.52
N LEU A 343 13.69 25.79 -0.99
CA LEU A 343 13.46 26.81 0.00
C LEU A 343 13.43 28.19 -0.65
N VAL A 344 12.36 28.95 -0.44
CA VAL A 344 12.25 30.34 -0.90
C VAL A 344 12.39 31.27 0.29
N LEU A 345 13.39 32.12 0.25
CA LEU A 345 13.66 33.13 1.27
C LEU A 345 13.08 34.49 0.84
N SER A 346 12.59 35.26 1.79
CA SER A 346 12.09 36.61 1.49
C SER A 346 13.23 37.50 1.02
N LEU A 347 12.98 38.22 -0.07
CA LEU A 347 13.80 39.39 -0.40
C LEU A 347 13.59 40.44 0.70
N ILE A 348 14.56 40.60 1.56
CA ILE A 348 14.66 41.79 2.40
C ILE A 348 15.17 42.87 1.45
N HIS A 349 14.28 43.82 1.07
CA HIS A 349 14.77 45.07 0.50
C HIS A 349 15.53 45.82 1.62
N ILE A 350 16.84 45.87 1.47
CA ILE A 350 17.69 46.82 2.18
C ILE A 350 17.63 48.15 1.44
#